data_f30ac59a37a6d1ca0a8606380a12847d
#
_entry.id   f30ac59a37a6d1ca0a8606380a12847d
#
_cell.length_a   1.000
_cell.length_b   1.000
_cell.length_c   1.000
_cell.angle_alpha   90.00
_cell.angle_beta   90.00
_cell.angle_gamma   90.00
#
_symmetry.space_group_name_H-M   'P 1'
#
loop_
_entity.id
_entity.type
_entity.pdbx_description
1 polymer ?
#
loop_
_entity_poly.entity_id
_entity_poly.type
_entity_poly.pdbx_seq_one_letter_code
_entity_poly.pdbx_strand_id
1 'polypeptide(L)'
;ERTVENVTAAYENVMENPYVDIIGHPDDGRFPVDMKRLVSKAKKTGTLLEVNNSSLRPEGFRENTKENCLRMVKECKEQGVMIVLGSDSHVDADIAEYPYAEEILKKANFPEELIANLSLEKLKACIKYGKKL
;
A
#
# COMPACT_ATOMS: atom_id res chain seq x y z
N GLU A 1 -18.15 12.68 -6.72
CA GLU A 1 -17.04 13.40 -7.35
C GLU A 1 -15.70 12.94 -6.77
N ARG A 2 -14.70 12.71 -7.63
CA ARG A 2 -13.38 12.21 -7.23
C ARG A 2 -12.44 13.36 -6.81
N THR A 3 -12.80 14.10 -5.78
CA THR A 3 -11.90 15.10 -5.20
C THR A 3 -10.94 14.44 -4.21
N VAL A 4 -9.79 15.08 -3.93
CA VAL A 4 -8.84 14.62 -2.91
C VAL A 4 -9.54 14.40 -1.58
N GLU A 5 -10.40 15.33 -1.15
CA GLU A 5 -11.12 15.24 0.11
C GLU A 5 -12.07 14.04 0.15
N ASN A 6 -12.91 13.86 -0.87
CA ASN A 6 -13.88 12.76 -0.91
C ASN A 6 -13.21 11.39 -1.00
N VAL A 7 -12.14 11.28 -1.78
CA VAL A 7 -11.39 10.02 -1.91
C VAL A 7 -10.66 9.69 -0.60
N THR A 8 -10.00 10.69 0.01
CA THR A 8 -9.31 10.49 1.29
C THR A 8 -10.30 10.08 2.38
N ALA A 9 -11.43 10.76 2.50
CA ALA A 9 -12.48 10.41 3.47
C ALA A 9 -13.03 9.00 3.25
N ALA A 10 -13.20 8.57 1.99
CA ALA A 10 -13.64 7.22 1.67
C ALA A 10 -12.63 6.16 2.15
N TYR A 11 -11.33 6.37 1.91
CA TYR A 11 -10.28 5.49 2.43
C TYR A 11 -10.26 5.47 3.96
N GLU A 12 -10.35 6.64 4.59
CA GLU A 12 -10.38 6.75 6.06
C GLU A 12 -11.56 5.96 6.66
N ASN A 13 -12.73 6.04 6.05
CA ASN A 13 -13.93 5.30 6.48
C ASN A 13 -13.77 3.78 6.28
N VAL A 14 -13.23 3.35 5.14
CA VAL A 14 -13.00 1.92 4.87
C VAL A 14 -12.02 1.32 5.87
N MET A 15 -10.96 2.04 6.25
CA MET A 15 -9.98 1.58 7.23
C MET A 15 -10.53 1.42 8.66
N GLU A 16 -11.67 2.05 8.99
CA GLU A 16 -12.36 1.80 10.27
C GLU A 16 -13.02 0.42 10.34
N ASN A 17 -13.27 -0.21 9.20
CA ASN A 17 -13.85 -1.54 9.17
C ASN A 17 -12.83 -2.58 9.70
N PRO A 18 -13.17 -3.33 10.78
CA PRO A 18 -12.26 -4.30 11.38
C PRO A 18 -11.93 -5.50 10.48
N TYR A 19 -12.66 -5.69 9.40
CA TYR A 19 -12.42 -6.75 8.40
C TYR A 19 -11.57 -6.30 7.22
N VAL A 20 -11.16 -5.03 7.17
CA VAL A 20 -10.27 -4.51 6.13
C VAL A 20 -8.84 -4.48 6.63
N ASP A 21 -8.04 -5.40 6.15
CA ASP A 21 -6.64 -5.54 6.53
C ASP A 21 -5.68 -4.77 5.62
N ILE A 22 -6.02 -4.65 4.34
CA ILE A 22 -5.15 -4.08 3.31
C ILE A 22 -5.93 -3.10 2.44
N ILE A 23 -5.33 -1.95 2.15
CA ILE A 23 -5.78 -1.06 1.07
C ILE A 23 -4.93 -1.36 -0.16
N GLY A 24 -5.58 -1.84 -1.22
CA GLY A 24 -4.94 -2.17 -2.50
C GLY A 24 -4.65 -0.93 -3.34
N HIS A 25 -3.46 -0.87 -3.95
CA HIS A 25 -2.99 0.13 -4.93
C HIS A 25 -3.51 1.57 -4.73
N PRO A 26 -3.29 2.21 -3.57
CA PRO A 26 -3.77 3.57 -3.30
C PRO A 26 -2.97 4.66 -4.04
N ASP A 27 -2.04 4.25 -4.87
CA ASP A 27 -1.16 5.07 -5.71
C ASP A 27 -1.81 5.52 -7.03
N ASP A 28 -3.00 5.00 -7.37
CA ASP A 28 -3.68 5.33 -8.62
C ASP A 28 -4.16 6.79 -8.65
N GLY A 29 -3.51 7.63 -9.45
CA GLY A 29 -3.82 9.05 -9.57
C GLY A 29 -5.21 9.39 -10.10
N ARG A 30 -5.94 8.41 -10.66
CA ARG A 30 -7.36 8.58 -11.02
C ARG A 30 -8.26 8.73 -9.78
N PHE A 31 -7.73 8.35 -8.62
CA PHE A 31 -8.36 8.48 -7.30
C PHE A 31 -7.42 9.29 -6.38
N PRO A 32 -7.34 10.61 -6.58
CA PRO A 32 -6.37 11.43 -5.86
C PRO A 32 -6.62 11.43 -4.36
N VAL A 33 -5.57 11.19 -3.58
CA VAL A 33 -5.64 11.06 -2.12
C VAL A 33 -4.58 11.90 -1.43
N ASP A 34 -4.90 12.43 -0.26
CA ASP A 34 -3.91 13.00 0.67
C ASP A 34 -3.12 11.86 1.31
N MET A 35 -1.90 11.60 0.82
CA MET A 35 -1.06 10.49 1.27
C MET A 35 -0.70 10.60 2.74
N LYS A 36 -0.52 11.78 3.28
CA LYS A 36 -0.19 11.98 4.70
C LYS A 36 -1.36 11.54 5.59
N ARG A 37 -2.58 11.96 5.25
CA ARG A 37 -3.80 11.55 5.95
C ARG A 37 -4.03 10.05 5.82
N LEU A 38 -3.90 9.49 4.61
CA LEU A 38 -4.04 8.05 4.36
C LEU A 38 -3.12 7.23 5.26
N VAL A 39 -1.83 7.57 5.27
CA VAL A 39 -0.81 6.87 6.09
C VAL A 39 -1.08 7.06 7.59
N SER A 40 -1.45 8.27 8.02
CA SER A 40 -1.81 8.53 9.42
C SER A 40 -3.02 7.70 9.87
N LYS A 41 -4.01 7.52 8.99
CA LYS A 41 -5.17 6.68 9.27
C LYS A 41 -4.80 5.21 9.32
N ALA A 42 -4.00 4.73 8.37
CA ALA A 42 -3.47 3.37 8.36
C ALA A 42 -2.72 3.04 9.66
N LYS A 43 -1.92 3.98 10.17
CA LYS A 43 -1.25 3.84 11.47
C LYS A 43 -2.25 3.63 12.62
N LYS A 44 -3.30 4.46 12.68
CA LYS A 44 -4.30 4.41 13.75
C LYS A 44 -5.12 3.11 13.74
N THR A 45 -5.44 2.62 12.56
CA THR A 45 -6.30 1.44 12.38
C THR A 45 -5.54 0.13 12.25
N GLY A 46 -4.21 0.17 12.10
CA GLY A 46 -3.38 -1.01 11.84
C GLY A 46 -3.63 -1.62 10.46
N THR A 47 -4.07 -0.80 9.50
CA THR A 47 -4.30 -1.25 8.12
C THR A 47 -2.99 -1.19 7.33
N LEU A 48 -2.71 -2.23 6.53
CA LEU A 48 -1.56 -2.26 5.64
C LEU A 48 -1.85 -1.48 4.35
N LEU A 49 -0.83 -0.84 3.80
CA LEU A 49 -0.91 -0.18 2.49
C LEU A 49 -0.12 -1.00 1.47
N GLU A 50 -0.76 -1.32 0.35
CA GLU A 50 -0.12 -2.11 -0.69
C GLU A 50 0.82 -1.26 -1.55
N VAL A 51 2.03 -1.77 -1.77
CA VAL A 51 2.91 -1.39 -2.89
C VAL A 51 2.67 -2.41 -3.99
N ASN A 52 1.90 -2.01 -4.99
CA ASN A 52 1.44 -2.89 -6.06
C ASN A 52 2.40 -2.82 -7.25
N ASN A 53 3.11 -3.94 -7.53
CA ASN A 53 4.09 -3.99 -8.59
C ASN A 53 3.50 -3.74 -9.98
N SER A 54 2.29 -4.25 -10.24
CA SER A 54 1.60 -4.06 -11.52
C SER A 54 1.20 -2.61 -11.78
N SER A 55 0.86 -1.85 -10.74
CA SER A 55 0.60 -0.40 -10.84
C SER A 55 1.80 0.38 -11.35
N LEU A 56 3.01 -0.10 -11.08
CA LEU A 56 4.26 0.60 -11.35
C LEU A 56 4.86 0.26 -12.72
N ARG A 57 4.23 -0.62 -13.48
CA ARG A 57 4.65 -0.96 -14.84
C ARG A 57 4.55 0.25 -15.76
N PRO A 58 5.54 0.49 -16.66
CA PRO A 58 5.52 1.63 -17.58
C PRO A 58 4.30 1.70 -18.49
N GLU A 59 3.80 0.55 -18.92
CA GLU A 59 2.62 0.39 -19.79
C GLU A 59 1.30 0.23 -19.04
N GLY A 60 1.29 0.54 -17.74
CA GLY A 60 0.11 0.44 -16.91
C GLY A 60 -0.94 1.51 -17.24
N PHE A 61 -2.22 1.20 -17.00
CA PHE A 61 -3.34 2.11 -17.25
C PHE A 61 -3.64 3.06 -16.05
N ARG A 62 -3.00 2.82 -14.89
CA ARG A 62 -3.12 3.68 -13.71
C ARG A 62 -2.25 4.92 -13.87
N GLU A 63 -2.64 6.03 -13.27
CA GLU A 63 -2.02 7.33 -13.49
C GLU A 63 -1.11 7.74 -12.33
N ASN A 64 0.03 8.37 -12.65
CA ASN A 64 0.98 8.96 -11.68
C ASN A 64 1.43 8.02 -10.56
N THR A 65 1.38 6.72 -10.80
CA THR A 65 1.58 5.67 -9.77
C THR A 65 2.97 5.73 -9.15
N LYS A 66 4.02 5.90 -9.95
CA LYS A 66 5.40 5.94 -9.42
C LYS A 66 5.61 7.09 -8.43
N GLU A 67 5.15 8.29 -8.78
CA GLU A 67 5.25 9.46 -7.91
C GLU A 67 4.41 9.30 -6.64
N ASN A 68 3.16 8.86 -6.80
CA ASN A 68 2.24 8.65 -5.68
C ASN A 68 2.72 7.55 -4.75
N CYS A 69 3.19 6.42 -5.28
CA CYS A 69 3.75 5.33 -4.50
C CYS A 69 5.01 5.77 -3.73
N LEU A 70 5.90 6.52 -4.38
CA LEU A 70 7.09 7.06 -3.73
C LEU A 70 6.72 7.99 -2.56
N ARG A 71 5.71 8.86 -2.74
CA ARG A 71 5.20 9.70 -1.63
C ARG A 71 4.62 8.86 -0.50
N MET A 72 3.81 7.86 -0.83
CA MET A 72 3.22 6.94 0.15
C MET A 72 4.29 6.23 0.98
N VAL A 73 5.28 5.60 0.35
CA VAL A 73 6.30 4.85 1.09
C VAL A 73 7.20 5.75 1.92
N LYS A 74 7.47 6.99 1.48
CA LYS A 74 8.18 7.98 2.30
C LYS A 74 7.40 8.34 3.56
N GLU A 75 6.10 8.59 3.43
CA GLU A 75 5.22 8.84 4.59
C GLU A 75 5.13 7.61 5.51
N CYS A 76 5.03 6.40 4.94
CA CYS A 76 5.04 5.16 5.72
C CYS A 76 6.32 5.00 6.52
N LYS A 77 7.48 5.27 5.91
CA LYS A 77 8.78 5.24 6.58
C LYS A 77 8.84 6.26 7.73
N GLU A 78 8.41 7.50 7.47
CA GLU A 78 8.43 8.58 8.47
C GLU A 78 7.51 8.28 9.66
N GLN A 79 6.33 7.75 9.41
CA GLN A 79 5.33 7.47 10.44
C GLN A 79 5.46 6.06 11.06
N GLY A 80 6.30 5.19 10.53
CA GLY A 80 6.47 3.81 10.98
C GLY A 80 5.27 2.91 10.63
N VAL A 81 4.72 3.05 9.42
CA VAL A 81 3.57 2.29 8.94
C VAL A 81 4.00 1.13 8.06
N MET A 82 3.44 -0.04 8.31
CA MET A 82 3.72 -1.25 7.55
C MET A 82 3.11 -1.21 6.16
N ILE A 83 3.87 -1.70 5.17
CA ILE A 83 3.39 -1.96 3.81
C ILE A 83 3.32 -3.47 3.54
N VAL A 84 2.60 -3.83 2.50
CA VAL A 84 2.59 -5.17 1.91
C VAL A 84 2.94 -5.08 0.43
N LEU A 85 3.74 -6.02 -0.07
CA LEU A 85 4.05 -6.12 -1.49
C LEU A 85 3.00 -6.97 -2.19
N GLY A 86 2.44 -6.47 -3.29
CA GLY A 86 1.52 -7.19 -4.17
C GLY A 86 2.06 -7.27 -5.59
N SER A 87 2.12 -8.46 -6.20
CA SER A 87 2.46 -8.61 -7.61
C SER A 87 1.30 -8.22 -8.52
N ASP A 88 0.07 -8.40 -8.05
CA ASP A 88 -1.17 -8.24 -8.84
C ASP A 88 -1.08 -9.04 -10.15
N SER A 89 -0.55 -10.27 -10.02
CA SER A 89 -0.25 -11.14 -11.15
C SER A 89 -1.52 -11.70 -11.78
N HIS A 90 -1.57 -11.69 -13.10
CA HIS A 90 -2.62 -12.32 -13.91
C HIS A 90 -2.09 -13.53 -14.69
N VAL A 91 -0.80 -13.82 -14.56
CA VAL A 91 -0.11 -14.97 -15.15
C VAL A 91 0.84 -15.59 -14.15
N ASP A 92 1.11 -16.88 -14.28
CA ASP A 92 1.93 -17.65 -13.35
C ASP A 92 3.39 -17.15 -13.26
N ALA A 93 3.95 -16.69 -14.36
CA ALA A 93 5.32 -16.18 -14.42
C ALA A 93 5.58 -14.92 -13.58
N ASP A 94 4.52 -14.15 -13.26
CA ASP A 94 4.63 -12.89 -12.52
C ASP A 94 4.31 -13.05 -11.01
N ILE A 95 3.97 -14.26 -10.56
CA ILE A 95 3.65 -14.51 -9.16
C ILE A 95 4.87 -14.26 -8.27
N ALA A 96 4.70 -13.40 -7.27
CA ALA A 96 5.75 -13.01 -6.32
C ALA A 96 6.97 -12.31 -6.96
N GLU A 97 6.79 -11.71 -8.14
CA GLU A 97 7.80 -10.86 -8.77
C GLU A 97 7.50 -9.38 -8.51
N TYR A 98 8.50 -8.65 -7.99
CA TYR A 98 8.32 -7.27 -7.53
C TYR A 98 9.36 -6.27 -8.05
N PRO A 99 9.87 -6.36 -9.30
CA PRO A 99 11.00 -5.53 -9.74
C PRO A 99 10.73 -4.02 -9.66
N TYR A 100 9.52 -3.58 -10.01
CA TYR A 100 9.16 -2.17 -9.97
C TYR A 100 8.90 -1.67 -8.54
N ALA A 101 8.28 -2.49 -7.70
CA ALA A 101 8.10 -2.18 -6.29
C ALA A 101 9.45 -2.06 -5.56
N GLU A 102 10.37 -2.98 -5.81
CA GLU A 102 11.73 -2.94 -5.25
C GLU A 102 12.49 -1.67 -5.65
N GLU A 103 12.35 -1.20 -6.90
CA GLU A 103 12.95 0.05 -7.35
C GLU A 103 12.46 1.25 -6.52
N ILE A 104 11.14 1.34 -6.28
CA ILE A 104 10.55 2.40 -5.47
C ILE A 104 11.03 2.33 -4.01
N LEU A 105 11.07 1.13 -3.43
CA LEU A 105 11.54 0.93 -2.06
C LEU A 105 13.03 1.31 -1.89
N LYS A 106 13.86 0.96 -2.87
CA LYS A 106 15.28 1.36 -2.91
C LYS A 106 15.43 2.90 -2.99
N LYS A 107 14.66 3.54 -3.88
CA LYS A 107 14.62 5.02 -4.00
C LYS A 107 14.25 5.72 -2.68
N ALA A 108 13.31 5.15 -1.93
CA ALA A 108 12.88 5.67 -0.65
C ALA A 108 13.82 5.30 0.50
N ASN A 109 14.81 4.43 0.28
CA ASN A 109 15.58 3.78 1.33
C ASN A 109 14.64 3.22 2.43
N PHE A 110 13.67 2.41 1.98
CA PHE A 110 12.59 1.90 2.83
C PHE A 110 13.09 0.76 3.72
N PRO A 111 12.80 0.79 5.03
CA PRO A 111 13.30 -0.23 5.94
C PRO A 111 12.53 -1.56 5.80
N GLU A 112 13.26 -2.68 5.72
CA GLU A 112 12.69 -4.03 5.58
C GLU A 112 11.77 -4.41 6.74
N GLU A 113 12.04 -3.91 7.94
CA GLU A 113 11.20 -4.14 9.12
C GLU A 113 9.75 -3.63 8.96
N LEU A 114 9.51 -2.69 8.04
CA LEU A 114 8.17 -2.18 7.72
C LEU A 114 7.49 -2.89 6.53
N ILE A 115 8.09 -3.96 6.00
CA ILE A 115 7.48 -4.80 4.96
C ILE A 115 6.84 -6.02 5.64
N ALA A 116 5.50 -6.09 5.58
CA ALA A 116 4.73 -7.10 6.33
C ALA A 116 4.90 -8.53 5.80
N ASN A 117 5.03 -8.71 4.49
CA ASN A 117 5.03 -10.02 3.86
C ASN A 117 6.42 -10.58 3.50
N LEU A 118 7.47 -10.18 4.23
CA LEU A 118 8.77 -10.83 4.13
C LEU A 118 8.77 -12.23 4.76
N SER A 119 7.84 -12.51 5.68
CA SER A 119 7.57 -13.86 6.19
C SER A 119 6.09 -14.05 6.48
N LEU A 120 5.64 -15.31 6.50
CA LEU A 120 4.25 -15.65 6.82
C LEU A 120 3.88 -15.26 8.25
N GLU A 121 4.79 -15.50 9.19
CA GLU A 121 4.58 -15.14 10.61
C GLU A 121 4.40 -13.63 10.77
N LYS A 122 5.23 -12.85 10.10
CA LYS A 122 5.15 -11.38 10.15
C LYS A 122 3.85 -10.88 9.56
N LEU A 123 3.43 -11.40 8.41
CA LEU A 123 2.17 -11.04 7.78
C LEU A 123 0.98 -11.37 8.69
N LYS A 124 0.94 -12.59 9.26
CA LYS A 124 -0.12 -12.99 10.20
C LYS A 124 -0.19 -12.07 11.42
N ALA A 125 0.94 -11.61 11.92
CA ALA A 125 0.98 -10.67 13.04
C ALA A 125 0.40 -9.29 12.70
N CYS A 126 0.45 -8.88 11.43
CA CYS A 126 -0.05 -7.58 10.95
C CYS A 126 -1.53 -7.60 10.56
N ILE A 127 -2.10 -8.75 10.21
CA ILE A 127 -3.51 -8.88 9.79
C ILE A 127 -4.44 -8.77 11.01
N LYS A 128 -5.37 -7.82 10.96
CA LYS A 128 -6.34 -7.58 12.04
C LYS A 128 -7.35 -8.73 12.19
N TYR A 129 -7.89 -9.18 11.05
CA TYR A 129 -8.90 -10.24 11.02
C TYR A 129 -8.31 -11.60 11.42
N GLY A 130 -7.10 -11.90 10.97
CA GLY A 130 -6.42 -13.15 11.30
C GLY A 130 -6.16 -13.36 12.80
N LYS A 131 -6.17 -12.30 13.61
CA LYS A 131 -6.06 -12.36 15.07
C LYS A 131 -7.37 -12.81 15.76
N LYS A 132 -8.48 -12.84 15.02
CA LYS A 132 -9.80 -13.27 15.51
C LYS A 132 -10.16 -14.70 15.11
N LEU A 133 -9.32 -15.33 14.28
CA LEU A 133 -9.41 -16.72 13.88
C LEU A 133 -8.45 -17.58 14.70
#